data_b2805b077562bc8638790f328991283e
#
_entry.id   b2805b077562bc8638790f328991283e
#
_cell.length_a   1.000
_cell.length_b   1.000
_cell.length_c   1.000
_cell.angle_alpha   90.00
_cell.angle_beta   90.00
_cell.angle_gamma   90.00
#
_symmetry.space_group_name_H-M   'P 1'
#
loop_
_entity.id
_entity.type
_entity.pdbx_description
1 polymer ?
#
loop_
_entity_poly.entity_id
_entity_poly.type
_entity_poly.pdbx_seq_one_letter_code
_entity_poly.pdbx_strand_id
1 'polypeptide(L)'
;MSRAINVEAAVWITQLSKRTLWRRLSEGQITRQANDDEGRAMLTFEDLVPMLCILVAPQDHDLIIEAAAGDAEAQNDLALLFLDEDKPDLGLHWLALAADQGHPDAMHNLSKLYIQGSGTPKNDSLGLMWLGKAAALGHVIAGQQITALTRSRNA
;
A
#
# COMPACT_ATOMS: atom_id res chain seq x y z
N MET A 1 10.98 22.48 6.60
CA MET A 1 11.53 21.54 5.62
C MET A 1 10.38 21.01 4.77
N SER A 2 10.53 21.05 3.46
CA SER A 2 9.55 20.42 2.59
C SER A 2 9.72 18.90 2.66
N ARG A 3 8.60 18.19 2.81
CA ARG A 3 8.57 16.74 2.86
C ARG A 3 8.71 16.18 1.45
N ALA A 4 9.32 15.03 1.30
CA ALA A 4 9.58 14.44 -0.01
C ALA A 4 9.17 12.98 -0.05
N ILE A 5 8.71 12.53 -1.22
CA ILE A 5 8.45 11.13 -1.52
C ILE A 5 9.09 10.74 -2.85
N ASN A 6 9.41 9.47 -3.01
CA ASN A 6 9.97 8.98 -4.26
C ASN A 6 8.91 8.90 -5.38
N VAL A 7 9.39 8.89 -6.64
CA VAL A 7 8.52 8.89 -7.83
C VAL A 7 7.62 7.64 -7.88
N GLU A 8 8.10 6.48 -7.43
CA GLU A 8 7.27 5.26 -7.40
C GLU A 8 6.05 5.43 -6.47
N ALA A 9 6.26 5.91 -5.26
CA ALA A 9 5.18 6.21 -4.33
C ALA A 9 4.23 7.28 -4.90
N ALA A 10 4.76 8.31 -5.54
CA ALA A 10 3.95 9.35 -6.17
C ALA A 10 2.98 8.79 -7.22
N VAL A 11 3.39 7.82 -8.04
CA VAL A 11 2.52 7.11 -8.98
C VAL A 11 1.33 6.47 -8.25
N TRP A 12 1.59 5.79 -7.14
CA TRP A 12 0.59 5.00 -6.41
C TRP A 12 -0.32 5.80 -5.47
N ILE A 13 -0.06 7.08 -5.27
CA ILE A 13 -0.95 7.97 -4.50
C ILE A 13 -1.69 8.98 -5.37
N THR A 14 -1.22 9.24 -6.57
CA THR A 14 -1.85 10.16 -7.52
C THR A 14 -2.57 9.45 -8.67
N GLN A 15 -2.27 8.19 -8.93
CA GLN A 15 -2.66 7.44 -10.13
C GLN A 15 -2.17 8.08 -11.44
N LEU A 16 -1.22 8.97 -11.37
CA LEU A 16 -0.56 9.55 -12.54
C LEU A 16 0.59 8.65 -13.00
N SER A 17 0.79 8.55 -14.31
CA SER A 17 1.94 7.82 -14.84
C SER A 17 3.27 8.55 -14.51
N LYS A 18 4.37 7.81 -14.48
CA LYS A 18 5.72 8.42 -14.36
C LYS A 18 5.93 9.50 -15.41
N ARG A 19 5.52 9.24 -16.67
CA ARG A 19 5.63 10.21 -17.76
C ARG A 19 4.88 11.51 -17.44
N THR A 20 3.69 11.42 -16.88
CA THR A 20 2.91 12.59 -16.48
C THR A 20 3.58 13.36 -15.35
N LEU A 21 4.11 12.66 -14.34
CA LEU A 21 4.85 13.29 -13.24
C LEU A 21 6.10 14.02 -13.74
N TRP A 22 6.89 13.39 -14.63
CA TRP A 22 8.07 14.03 -15.21
C TRP A 22 7.72 15.25 -16.07
N ARG A 23 6.62 15.20 -16.83
CA ARG A 23 6.13 16.36 -17.58
C ARG A 23 5.78 17.51 -16.64
N ARG A 24 5.01 17.25 -15.57
CA ARG A 24 4.62 18.27 -14.58
C ARG A 24 5.82 18.86 -13.85
N LEU A 25 6.85 18.06 -13.62
CA LEU A 25 8.12 18.53 -13.08
C LEU A 25 8.81 19.49 -14.06
N SER A 26 8.88 19.15 -15.35
CA SER A 26 9.47 20.03 -16.38
C SER A 26 8.67 21.33 -16.59
N GLU A 27 7.35 21.30 -16.33
CA GLU A 27 6.47 22.46 -16.37
C GLU A 27 6.50 23.31 -15.09
N GLY A 28 7.29 22.91 -14.08
CA GLY A 28 7.41 23.62 -12.81
C GLY A 28 6.24 23.44 -11.84
N GLN A 29 5.36 22.49 -12.11
CA GLN A 29 4.21 22.17 -11.22
C GLN A 29 4.60 21.29 -10.04
N ILE A 30 5.69 20.55 -10.16
CA ILE A 30 6.27 19.71 -9.11
C ILE A 30 7.74 20.06 -8.96
N THR A 31 8.21 20.16 -7.73
CA THR A 31 9.61 20.42 -7.41
C THR A 31 10.35 19.11 -7.14
N ARG A 32 11.48 18.92 -7.81
CA ARG A 32 12.41 17.82 -7.54
C ARG A 32 13.32 18.20 -6.37
N GLN A 33 13.53 17.25 -5.47
CA GLN A 33 14.51 17.34 -4.40
C GLN A 33 15.73 16.46 -4.68
N ALA A 34 16.74 16.52 -3.81
CA ALA A 34 17.87 15.60 -3.88
C ALA A 34 17.40 14.15 -3.84
N ASN A 35 18.10 13.27 -4.53
CA ASN A 35 17.83 11.85 -4.45
C ASN A 35 18.01 11.35 -3.00
N ASP A 36 17.28 10.31 -2.65
CA ASP A 36 17.48 9.63 -1.37
C ASP A 36 18.78 8.79 -1.37
N ASP A 37 19.06 8.15 -0.25
CA ASP A 37 20.27 7.32 -0.06
C ASP A 37 20.32 6.11 -1.00
N GLU A 38 19.17 5.69 -1.56
CA GLU A 38 19.06 4.62 -2.55
C GLU A 38 19.17 5.14 -4.00
N GLY A 39 19.37 6.43 -4.17
CA GLY A 39 19.49 7.08 -5.49
C GLY A 39 18.13 7.33 -6.18
N ARG A 40 17.01 7.17 -5.48
CA ARG A 40 15.68 7.39 -6.06
C ARG A 40 15.38 8.88 -6.17
N ALA A 41 14.76 9.28 -7.26
CA ALA A 41 14.32 10.66 -7.45
C ALA A 41 13.19 11.00 -6.47
N MET A 42 13.36 12.10 -5.75
CA MET A 42 12.43 12.60 -4.74
C MET A 42 11.68 13.82 -5.23
N LEU A 43 10.38 13.85 -4.95
CA LEU A 43 9.47 14.95 -5.30
C LEU A 43 8.94 15.60 -4.03
N THR A 44 8.74 16.92 -4.07
CA THR A 44 8.13 17.65 -2.96
C THR A 44 6.68 17.19 -2.76
N PHE A 45 6.38 16.68 -1.57
CA PHE A 45 5.06 16.12 -1.26
C PHE A 45 3.95 17.16 -1.33
N GLU A 46 4.22 18.37 -0.85
CA GLU A 46 3.26 19.47 -0.85
C GLU A 46 2.74 19.80 -2.25
N ASP A 47 3.59 19.68 -3.28
CA ASP A 47 3.19 19.88 -4.67
C ASP A 47 2.29 18.76 -5.21
N LEU A 48 2.35 17.57 -4.59
CA LEU A 48 1.53 16.42 -4.97
C LEU A 48 0.18 16.40 -4.29
N VAL A 49 -0.01 17.12 -3.18
CA VAL A 49 -1.27 17.13 -2.42
C VAL A 49 -2.49 17.47 -3.30
N PRO A 50 -2.47 18.47 -4.18
CA PRO A 50 -3.60 18.74 -5.08
C PRO A 50 -3.85 17.65 -6.13
N MET A 51 -2.91 16.72 -6.30
CA MET A 51 -2.96 15.64 -7.29
C MET A 51 -3.29 14.28 -6.67
N LEU A 52 -3.48 14.21 -5.35
CA LEU A 52 -3.85 12.96 -4.68
C LEU A 52 -5.18 12.44 -5.23
N CYS A 53 -5.24 11.13 -5.47
CA CYS A 53 -6.44 10.50 -6.05
C CYS A 53 -7.55 10.25 -5.02
N ILE A 54 -7.27 10.51 -3.72
CA ILE A 54 -8.23 10.49 -2.62
C ILE A 54 -8.07 11.76 -1.79
N LEU A 55 -9.14 12.13 -1.08
CA LEU A 55 -9.06 13.21 -0.08
C LEU A 55 -8.38 12.67 1.18
N VAL A 56 -7.26 13.26 1.53
CA VAL A 56 -6.51 12.92 2.74
C VAL A 56 -6.45 14.15 3.63
N ALA A 57 -6.87 13.99 4.87
CA ALA A 57 -6.82 15.08 5.83
C ALA A 57 -5.36 15.47 6.14
N PRO A 58 -5.06 16.75 6.40
CA PRO A 58 -3.69 17.20 6.65
C PRO A 58 -2.97 16.44 7.76
N GLN A 59 -3.69 15.98 8.79
CA GLN A 59 -3.13 15.17 9.87
C GLN A 59 -2.67 13.77 9.41
N ASP A 60 -3.19 13.27 8.29
CA ASP A 60 -2.84 11.95 7.73
C ASP A 60 -1.75 12.05 6.64
N HIS A 61 -1.25 13.25 6.34
CA HIS A 61 -0.19 13.41 5.33
C HIS A 61 1.10 12.70 5.74
N ASP A 62 1.43 12.67 7.03
CA ASP A 62 2.63 11.98 7.53
C ASP A 62 2.55 10.47 7.28
N LEU A 63 1.35 9.88 7.35
CA LEU A 63 1.12 8.48 7.01
C LEU A 63 1.56 8.15 5.58
N ILE A 64 1.24 9.01 4.61
CA ILE A 64 1.65 8.83 3.22
C ILE A 64 3.17 8.87 3.10
N ILE A 65 3.81 9.80 3.80
CA ILE A 65 5.26 9.98 3.75
C ILE A 65 5.98 8.79 4.38
N GLU A 66 5.52 8.32 5.51
CA GLU A 66 6.06 7.14 6.20
C GLU A 66 5.89 5.87 5.36
N ALA A 67 4.71 5.68 4.75
CA ALA A 67 4.46 4.56 3.84
C ALA A 67 5.38 4.63 2.61
N ALA A 68 5.55 5.81 2.02
CA ALA A 68 6.45 6.03 0.88
C ALA A 68 7.92 5.81 1.25
N ALA A 69 8.30 6.05 2.50
CA ALA A 69 9.64 5.79 3.02
C ALA A 69 9.89 4.30 3.31
N GLY A 70 8.85 3.46 3.29
CA GLY A 70 8.97 2.01 3.43
C GLY A 70 8.47 1.45 4.77
N ASP A 71 7.85 2.26 5.62
CA ASP A 71 7.29 1.77 6.88
C ASP A 71 6.10 0.84 6.63
N ALA A 72 6.20 -0.40 7.11
CA ALA A 72 5.21 -1.44 6.82
C ALA A 72 3.85 -1.21 7.51
N GLU A 73 3.86 -0.66 8.72
CA GLU A 73 2.62 -0.31 9.43
C GLU A 73 1.91 0.83 8.71
N ALA A 74 2.64 1.88 8.34
CA ALA A 74 2.10 3.00 7.56
C ALA A 74 1.58 2.54 6.19
N GLN A 75 2.24 1.60 5.52
CA GLN A 75 1.78 1.03 4.26
C GLN A 75 0.47 0.25 4.43
N ASN A 76 0.34 -0.54 5.50
CA ASN A 76 -0.92 -1.22 5.82
C ASN A 76 -2.05 -0.22 6.05
N ASP A 77 -1.81 0.81 6.86
CA ASP A 77 -2.81 1.81 7.22
C ASP A 77 -3.22 2.67 6.01
N LEU A 78 -2.25 3.06 5.16
CA LEU A 78 -2.52 3.76 3.92
C LEU A 78 -3.36 2.90 2.97
N ALA A 79 -3.09 1.60 2.89
CA ALA A 79 -3.89 0.67 2.10
C ALA A 79 -5.34 0.64 2.56
N LEU A 80 -5.59 0.65 3.87
CA LEU A 80 -6.96 0.68 4.41
C LEU A 80 -7.69 1.96 4.01
N LEU A 81 -7.02 3.12 3.99
CA LEU A 81 -7.62 4.36 3.47
C LEU A 81 -8.04 4.21 2.00
N PHE A 82 -7.18 3.63 1.15
CA PHE A 82 -7.54 3.39 -0.25
C PHE A 82 -8.71 2.42 -0.41
N LEU A 83 -8.77 1.38 0.42
CA LEU A 83 -9.91 0.44 0.40
C LEU A 83 -11.21 1.11 0.83
N ASP A 84 -11.18 1.97 1.83
CA ASP A 84 -12.35 2.73 2.29
C ASP A 84 -12.86 3.71 1.20
N GLU A 85 -11.96 4.20 0.34
CA GLU A 85 -12.28 5.07 -0.81
C GLU A 85 -12.60 4.29 -2.10
N ASP A 86 -12.86 2.99 -1.98
CA ASP A 86 -13.17 2.09 -3.11
C ASP A 86 -12.10 2.08 -4.20
N LYS A 87 -10.83 2.03 -3.77
CA LYS A 87 -9.66 1.91 -4.64
C LYS A 87 -8.85 0.66 -4.29
N PRO A 88 -9.41 -0.54 -4.53
CA PRO A 88 -8.82 -1.79 -4.09
C PRO A 88 -7.50 -2.14 -4.81
N ASP A 89 -7.29 -1.66 -6.03
CA ASP A 89 -6.02 -1.83 -6.76
C ASP A 89 -4.86 -1.12 -6.05
N LEU A 90 -5.10 0.09 -5.53
CA LEU A 90 -4.12 0.83 -4.74
C LEU A 90 -3.93 0.21 -3.36
N GLY A 91 -5.02 -0.19 -2.71
CA GLY A 91 -4.97 -0.94 -1.45
C GLY A 91 -4.14 -2.22 -1.58
N LEU A 92 -4.35 -2.99 -2.65
CA LEU A 92 -3.57 -4.19 -2.95
C LEU A 92 -2.07 -3.89 -3.04
N HIS A 93 -1.69 -2.84 -3.76
CA HIS A 93 -0.28 -2.45 -3.92
C HIS A 93 0.40 -2.18 -2.57
N TRP A 94 -0.21 -1.33 -1.75
CA TRP A 94 0.38 -0.95 -0.46
C TRP A 94 0.39 -2.13 0.54
N LEU A 95 -0.67 -2.96 0.55
CA LEU A 95 -0.68 -4.19 1.35
C LEU A 95 0.39 -5.17 0.92
N ALA A 96 0.64 -5.33 -0.38
CA ALA A 96 1.69 -6.22 -0.88
C ALA A 96 3.07 -5.77 -0.40
N LEU A 97 3.36 -4.47 -0.42
CA LEU A 97 4.63 -3.93 0.11
C LEU A 97 4.81 -4.23 1.60
N ALA A 98 3.77 -4.02 2.40
CA ALA A 98 3.81 -4.29 3.84
C ALA A 98 3.91 -5.80 4.13
N ALA A 99 3.15 -6.63 3.40
CA ALA A 99 3.17 -8.08 3.55
C ALA A 99 4.54 -8.68 3.20
N ASP A 100 5.20 -8.17 2.15
CA ASP A 100 6.55 -8.60 1.76
C ASP A 100 7.60 -8.28 2.84
N GLN A 101 7.34 -7.29 3.68
CA GLN A 101 8.17 -6.96 4.85
C GLN A 101 7.85 -7.82 6.09
N GLY A 102 6.88 -8.72 6.00
CA GLY A 102 6.50 -9.60 7.11
C GLY A 102 5.43 -9.01 8.04
N HIS A 103 4.66 -8.01 7.63
CA HIS A 103 3.61 -7.39 8.45
C HIS A 103 2.36 -8.29 8.49
N PRO A 104 2.00 -8.88 9.66
CA PRO A 104 0.95 -9.90 9.73
C PRO A 104 -0.46 -9.39 9.36
N ASP A 105 -0.81 -8.17 9.78
CA ASP A 105 -2.11 -7.57 9.46
C ASP A 105 -2.24 -7.30 7.96
N ALA A 106 -1.16 -6.83 7.32
CA ALA A 106 -1.13 -6.63 5.88
C ALA A 106 -1.27 -7.95 5.12
N MET A 107 -0.63 -9.03 5.58
CA MET A 107 -0.78 -10.36 5.00
C MET A 107 -2.23 -10.86 5.09
N HIS A 108 -2.86 -10.66 6.24
CA HIS A 108 -4.27 -11.02 6.44
C HIS A 108 -5.20 -10.19 5.54
N ASN A 109 -5.00 -8.87 5.47
CA ASN A 109 -5.78 -8.00 4.61
C ASN A 109 -5.57 -8.33 3.12
N LEU A 110 -4.34 -8.60 2.72
CA LEU A 110 -3.99 -9.00 1.35
C LEU A 110 -4.67 -10.33 0.98
N SER A 111 -4.72 -11.30 1.90
CA SER A 111 -5.40 -12.58 1.69
C SER A 111 -6.88 -12.38 1.37
N LYS A 112 -7.54 -11.47 2.05
CA LYS A 112 -8.97 -11.14 1.79
C LYS A 112 -9.17 -10.59 0.38
N LEU A 113 -8.29 -9.71 -0.10
CA LEU A 113 -8.40 -9.14 -1.45
C LEU A 113 -8.27 -10.24 -2.52
N TYR A 114 -7.34 -11.18 -2.37
CA TYR A 114 -7.19 -12.29 -3.29
C TYR A 114 -8.39 -13.25 -3.27
N ILE A 115 -8.91 -13.57 -2.11
CA ILE A 115 -10.08 -14.46 -1.95
C ILE A 115 -11.35 -13.82 -2.53
N GLN A 116 -11.51 -12.51 -2.36
CA GLN A 116 -12.66 -11.76 -2.85
C GLN A 116 -12.54 -11.37 -4.32
N GLY A 117 -11.34 -11.37 -4.89
CA GLY A 117 -11.08 -10.82 -6.23
C GLY A 117 -11.25 -9.30 -6.27
N SER A 118 -10.82 -8.61 -5.21
CA SER A 118 -10.92 -7.16 -5.06
C SER A 118 -9.59 -6.50 -5.44
N GLY A 119 -9.58 -5.66 -6.47
CA GLY A 119 -8.37 -5.03 -7.01
C GLY A 119 -7.45 -5.97 -7.79
N THR A 120 -7.82 -7.24 -7.89
CA THR A 120 -7.08 -8.30 -8.57
C THR A 120 -8.04 -9.42 -8.95
N PRO A 121 -7.73 -10.26 -9.94
CA PRO A 121 -8.51 -11.47 -10.18
C PRO A 121 -8.54 -12.37 -8.93
N LYS A 122 -9.68 -13.01 -8.68
CA LYS A 122 -9.85 -13.95 -7.57
C LYS A 122 -8.79 -15.05 -7.64
N ASN A 123 -8.10 -15.29 -6.52
CA ASN A 123 -7.08 -16.33 -6.39
C ASN A 123 -7.06 -16.90 -4.97
N ASP A 124 -7.84 -17.97 -4.78
CA ASP A 124 -7.98 -18.61 -3.47
C ASP A 124 -6.64 -19.20 -2.97
N SER A 125 -5.84 -19.79 -3.87
CA SER A 125 -4.56 -20.39 -3.48
C SER A 125 -3.58 -19.34 -2.94
N LEU A 126 -3.48 -18.21 -3.59
CA LEU A 126 -2.61 -17.11 -3.16
C LEU A 126 -3.16 -16.46 -1.88
N GLY A 127 -4.49 -16.30 -1.79
CA GLY A 127 -5.13 -15.82 -0.57
C GLY A 127 -4.88 -16.73 0.63
N LEU A 128 -5.01 -18.05 0.47
CA LEU A 128 -4.72 -19.02 1.53
C LEU A 128 -3.23 -19.05 1.91
N MET A 129 -2.34 -18.85 0.96
CA MET A 129 -0.89 -18.73 1.24
C MET A 129 -0.62 -17.55 2.18
N TRP A 130 -1.13 -16.37 1.88
CA TRP A 130 -0.95 -15.20 2.71
C TRP A 130 -1.63 -15.34 4.08
N LEU A 131 -2.81 -15.95 4.12
CA LEU A 131 -3.51 -16.25 5.37
C LEU A 131 -2.67 -17.15 6.27
N GLY A 132 -2.08 -18.21 5.71
CA GLY A 132 -1.19 -19.14 6.41
C GLY A 132 0.07 -18.44 6.94
N LYS A 133 0.67 -17.55 6.17
CA LYS A 133 1.82 -16.75 6.61
C LYS A 133 1.46 -15.83 7.77
N ALA A 134 0.33 -15.14 7.70
CA ALA A 134 -0.14 -14.29 8.79
C ALA A 134 -0.37 -15.10 10.07
N ALA A 135 -1.01 -16.27 9.95
CA ALA A 135 -1.24 -17.17 11.08
C ALA A 135 0.10 -17.65 11.71
N ALA A 136 1.06 -18.00 10.88
CA ALA A 136 2.39 -18.44 11.32
C ALA A 136 3.15 -17.35 12.09
N LEU A 137 2.88 -16.07 11.80
CA LEU A 137 3.43 -14.92 12.51
C LEU A 137 2.59 -14.48 13.71
N GLY A 138 1.59 -15.26 14.11
CA GLY A 138 0.79 -15.01 15.30
C GLY A 138 -0.42 -14.10 15.11
N HIS A 139 -0.84 -13.82 13.88
CA HIS A 139 -2.06 -13.06 13.64
C HIS A 139 -3.28 -13.88 14.10
N VAL A 140 -3.98 -13.41 15.13
CA VAL A 140 -4.99 -14.19 15.86
C VAL A 140 -6.15 -14.61 14.96
N ILE A 141 -6.72 -13.67 14.21
CA ILE A 141 -7.87 -13.95 13.32
C ILE A 141 -7.46 -14.91 12.19
N ALA A 142 -6.30 -14.71 11.58
CA ALA A 142 -5.80 -15.62 10.56
C ALA A 142 -5.59 -17.04 11.10
N GLY A 143 -5.07 -17.18 12.31
CA GLY A 143 -4.91 -18.45 13.00
C GLY A 143 -6.25 -19.16 13.22
N GLN A 144 -7.26 -18.43 13.66
CA GLN A 144 -8.62 -18.96 13.85
C GLN A 144 -9.23 -19.40 12.51
N GLN A 145 -9.06 -18.63 11.45
CA GLN A 145 -9.56 -18.97 10.11
C GLN A 145 -8.88 -20.22 9.55
N ILE A 146 -7.57 -20.36 9.67
CA ILE A 146 -6.83 -21.56 9.25
C ILE A 146 -7.30 -22.78 10.03
N THR A 147 -7.46 -22.66 11.36
CA THR A 147 -7.97 -23.75 12.20
C THR A 147 -9.37 -24.19 11.76
N ALA A 148 -10.27 -23.25 11.48
CA ALA A 148 -11.63 -23.55 11.02
C ALA A 148 -11.62 -24.29 9.66
N LEU A 149 -10.79 -23.84 8.71
CA LEU A 149 -10.64 -24.49 7.41
C LEU A 149 -10.09 -25.92 7.54
N THR A 150 -9.12 -26.13 8.42
CA THR A 150 -8.54 -27.47 8.67
C THR A 150 -9.56 -28.40 9.28
N ARG A 151 -10.37 -27.95 10.24
CA ARG A 151 -11.43 -28.75 10.85
C ARG A 151 -12.51 -29.16 9.85
N SER A 152 -12.93 -28.26 8.98
CA SER A 152 -13.97 -28.55 7.96
C SER A 152 -13.52 -29.58 6.93
N ARG A 153 -12.20 -29.69 6.67
CA ARG A 153 -11.65 -30.73 5.76
C ARG A 153 -11.56 -32.12 6.39
N ASN A 154 -11.50 -32.17 7.71
CA ASN A 154 -11.36 -33.43 8.46
C ASN A 154 -12.71 -33.96 9.03
N ALA A 155 -13.80 -33.28 8.72
CA ALA A 155 -15.14 -33.67 9.12
C ALA A 155 -15.79 -34.65 8.12
#